data_6276b66aaf238b288cb6ab64d08ff717
#
_entry.id   6276b66aaf238b288cb6ab64d08ff717
#
_cell.length_a   1.000
_cell.length_b   1.000
_cell.length_c   1.000
_cell.angle_alpha   90.00
_cell.angle_beta   90.00
_cell.angle_gamma   90.00
#
_symmetry.space_group_name_H-M   'P 1'
#
loop_
_entity.id
_entity.type
_entity.pdbx_description
1 polymer ?
#
loop_
_entity_poly.entity_id
_entity_poly.type
_entity_poly.pdbx_seq_one_letter_code
_entity_poly.pdbx_strand_id
1 'polypeptide(L)'
;TRRDWSSDVCSSDLPTVTELWINAPLIAKKAKAGQFIIVRAKEDSERIPLTIAGFDREAGTVSIIFQVVGAGTMQLNALKEGEAVHDFVGPLGKATEIEGLKNVCVVGGGVGCAIALPIAQALHAQGTKVTGIVGFRNKDLVILEDEFRACCDEFIIMTDDGSYGDKGVVTAPLEQKIVDGANFDEVITIGPLIMMKFVVKTTKPHNVKTVVSMNPIMVDGTGMCGGCRLTVGGET
;
A
#
# COMPACT_ATOMS: atom_id res chain seq x y z
N THR A 1 -9.90 27.49 12.81
CA THR A 1 -8.96 27.92 11.75
C THR A 1 -9.13 27.02 10.55
N ARG A 2 -9.87 27.49 9.52
CA ARG A 2 -9.85 26.87 8.19
C ARG A 2 -8.40 26.87 7.71
N ARG A 3 -7.83 25.69 7.54
CA ARG A 3 -6.55 25.54 6.85
C ARG A 3 -6.87 25.28 5.39
N ASP A 4 -6.45 26.18 4.52
CA ASP A 4 -6.56 26.02 3.08
C ASP A 4 -5.61 24.89 2.66
N TRP A 5 -6.19 23.76 2.32
CA TRP A 5 -5.49 22.62 1.73
C TRP A 5 -5.78 22.68 0.23
N SER A 6 -4.82 23.12 -0.58
CA SER A 6 -4.94 22.99 -2.03
C SER A 6 -4.51 21.59 -2.43
N SER A 7 -5.35 20.88 -3.15
CA SER A 7 -5.04 19.58 -3.73
C SER A 7 -4.66 19.78 -5.20
N ASP A 8 -3.41 19.52 -5.55
CA ASP A 8 -3.04 19.36 -6.95
C ASP A 8 -3.34 17.90 -7.31
N VAL A 9 -4.41 17.70 -8.06
CA VAL A 9 -4.83 16.37 -8.52
C VAL A 9 -4.12 16.10 -9.84
N CYS A 10 -3.13 15.21 -9.82
CA CYS A 10 -2.66 14.55 -11.03
C CYS A 10 -3.33 13.18 -11.09
N SER A 11 -4.32 13.00 -11.96
CA SER A 11 -5.01 11.72 -12.13
C SER A 11 -4.28 10.86 -13.15
N SER A 12 -3.77 9.72 -12.74
CA SER A 12 -3.48 8.63 -13.68
C SER A 12 -4.78 7.83 -13.85
N ASP A 13 -5.44 8.02 -14.97
CA ASP A 13 -6.71 7.35 -15.30
C ASP A 13 -6.50 5.86 -15.60
N LEU A 14 -6.45 5.05 -14.57
CA LEU A 14 -6.81 3.64 -14.66
C LEU A 14 -8.32 3.53 -14.40
N PRO A 15 -9.08 2.74 -15.13
CA PRO A 15 -10.54 2.77 -15.09
C PRO A 15 -11.19 2.50 -13.72
N THR A 16 -10.42 2.11 -12.71
CA THR A 16 -10.92 1.82 -11.37
C THR A 16 -10.03 2.31 -10.23
N VAL A 17 -8.84 2.86 -10.52
CA VAL A 17 -7.86 3.28 -9.50
C VAL A 17 -7.47 4.72 -9.77
N THR A 18 -7.50 5.54 -8.73
CA THR A 18 -7.16 6.97 -8.79
C THR A 18 -6.02 7.28 -7.84
N GLU A 19 -5.07 8.07 -8.29
CA GLU A 19 -4.06 8.71 -7.44
C GLU A 19 -4.41 10.19 -7.26
N LEU A 20 -4.36 10.66 -6.01
CA LEU A 20 -4.49 12.06 -5.65
C LEU A 20 -3.25 12.51 -4.90
N TRP A 21 -2.67 13.63 -5.34
CA TRP A 21 -1.64 14.37 -4.63
C TRP A 21 -2.28 15.53 -3.87
N ILE A 22 -2.04 15.59 -2.55
CA ILE A 22 -2.69 16.54 -1.66
C ILE A 22 -1.61 17.37 -0.96
N ASN A 23 -1.74 18.69 -1.04
CA ASN A 23 -0.84 19.61 -0.33
C ASN A 23 -1.10 19.50 1.19
N ALA A 24 -0.18 18.84 1.91
CA ALA A 24 -0.28 18.55 3.32
C ALA A 24 1.10 18.59 4.01
N PRO A 25 1.79 19.75 4.06
CA PRO A 25 3.19 19.86 4.44
C PRO A 25 3.49 19.34 5.86
N LEU A 26 2.56 19.48 6.80
CA LEU A 26 2.74 18.96 8.15
C LEU A 26 2.70 17.42 8.21
N ILE A 27 1.93 16.81 7.32
CA ILE A 27 1.84 15.35 7.21
C ILE A 27 3.05 14.84 6.42
N ALA A 28 3.36 15.43 5.26
CA ALA A 28 4.49 15.06 4.43
C ALA A 28 5.82 15.05 5.20
N LYS A 29 6.04 16.06 6.05
CA LYS A 29 7.23 16.17 6.91
C LYS A 29 7.41 14.98 7.85
N LYS A 30 6.33 14.36 8.34
CA LYS A 30 6.33 13.32 9.36
C LYS A 30 6.01 11.95 8.82
N ALA A 31 5.49 11.86 7.59
CA ALA A 31 5.06 10.60 6.97
C ALA A 31 6.21 9.60 6.86
N LYS A 32 5.88 8.33 7.09
CA LYS A 32 6.74 7.16 6.91
C LYS A 32 5.98 6.07 6.20
N ALA A 33 6.69 5.17 5.53
CA ALA A 33 6.11 4.03 4.84
C ALA A 33 5.26 3.15 5.78
N GLY A 34 4.11 2.69 5.30
CA GLY A 34 3.16 1.87 6.05
C GLY A 34 2.17 2.66 6.91
N GLN A 35 2.32 3.99 7.03
CA GLN A 35 1.34 4.84 7.71
C GLN A 35 0.17 5.18 6.80
N PHE A 36 -0.93 5.65 7.38
CA PHE A 36 -2.16 6.00 6.69
C PHE A 36 -2.65 7.39 7.11
N ILE A 37 -3.65 7.87 6.39
CA ILE A 37 -4.41 9.08 6.72
C ILE A 37 -5.90 8.75 6.79
N ILE A 38 -6.67 9.63 7.40
CA ILE A 38 -8.12 9.65 7.23
C ILE A 38 -8.48 10.87 6.39
N VAL A 39 -9.20 10.63 5.31
CA VAL A 39 -9.69 11.67 4.40
C VAL A 39 -11.20 11.71 4.38
N ARG A 40 -11.73 12.91 4.22
CA ARG A 40 -13.14 13.17 4.00
C ARG A 40 -13.27 14.22 2.90
N ALA A 41 -13.95 13.87 1.81
CA ALA A 41 -14.06 14.75 0.65
C ALA A 41 -14.89 16.01 0.96
N LYS A 42 -16.07 15.84 1.60
CA LYS A 42 -17.02 16.90 1.98
C LYS A 42 -17.45 16.73 3.43
N GLU A 43 -18.16 17.73 3.97
CA GLU A 43 -18.64 17.73 5.36
C GLU A 43 -19.53 16.53 5.71
N ASP A 44 -20.35 16.09 4.78
CA ASP A 44 -21.29 14.97 4.90
C ASP A 44 -20.73 13.63 4.41
N SER A 45 -19.46 13.61 3.95
CA SER A 45 -18.81 12.41 3.43
C SER A 45 -18.34 11.48 4.55
N GLU A 46 -18.17 10.20 4.22
CA GLU A 46 -17.53 9.22 5.09
C GLU A 46 -16.06 9.57 5.37
N ARG A 47 -15.59 9.17 6.53
CA ARG A 47 -14.17 9.20 6.89
C ARG A 47 -13.52 7.94 6.37
N ILE A 48 -12.63 8.07 5.41
CA ILE A 48 -12.00 6.94 4.72
C ILE A 48 -10.54 6.82 5.16
N PRO A 49 -10.12 5.70 5.76
CA PRO A 49 -8.70 5.42 6.01
C PRO A 49 -8.05 4.99 4.70
N LEU A 50 -7.02 5.72 4.27
CA LEU A 50 -6.22 5.39 3.09
C LEU A 50 -4.74 5.42 3.45
N THR A 51 -4.01 4.44 2.96
CA THR A 51 -2.56 4.38 3.17
C THR A 51 -1.88 5.48 2.36
N ILE A 52 -0.84 6.07 2.94
CA ILE A 52 0.05 7.02 2.26
C ILE A 52 0.82 6.25 1.20
N ALA A 53 0.53 6.52 -0.07
CA ALA A 53 1.19 5.90 -1.21
C ALA A 53 2.53 6.56 -1.57
N GLY A 54 2.66 7.85 -1.25
CA GLY A 54 3.89 8.60 -1.44
C GLY A 54 3.86 9.92 -0.68
N PHE A 55 5.01 10.54 -0.52
CA PHE A 55 5.12 11.88 0.05
C PHE A 55 6.37 12.58 -0.46
N ASP A 56 6.24 13.87 -0.69
CA ASP A 56 7.35 14.76 -1.00
C ASP A 56 7.48 15.80 0.12
N ARG A 57 8.61 15.79 0.82
CA ARG A 57 8.85 16.68 1.95
C ARG A 57 9.19 18.11 1.52
N GLU A 58 9.78 18.28 0.33
CA GLU A 58 10.16 19.57 -0.22
C GLU A 58 8.94 20.28 -0.81
N ALA A 59 8.17 19.57 -1.62
CA ALA A 59 6.89 20.07 -2.15
C ALA A 59 5.80 20.16 -1.08
N GLY A 60 5.92 19.43 0.04
CA GLY A 60 4.92 19.37 1.10
C GLY A 60 3.67 18.61 0.71
N THR A 61 3.77 17.64 -0.20
CA THR A 61 2.64 16.89 -0.74
C THR A 61 2.63 15.43 -0.26
N VAL A 62 1.43 14.86 -0.22
CA VAL A 62 1.18 13.45 0.12
C VAL A 62 0.30 12.84 -0.95
N SER A 63 0.68 11.67 -1.47
CA SER A 63 -0.17 10.92 -2.39
C SER A 63 -0.96 9.81 -1.70
N ILE A 64 -2.16 9.60 -2.18
CA ILE A 64 -3.05 8.49 -1.82
C ILE A 64 -3.52 7.82 -3.11
N ILE A 65 -3.53 6.48 -3.12
CA ILE A 65 -4.04 5.69 -4.24
C ILE A 65 -5.20 4.84 -3.73
N PHE A 66 -6.32 4.90 -4.42
CA PHE A 66 -7.52 4.19 -4.01
C PHE A 66 -8.33 3.69 -5.19
N GLN A 67 -9.09 2.63 -4.96
CA GLN A 67 -10.07 2.14 -5.92
C GLN A 67 -11.43 2.81 -5.70
N VAL A 68 -12.07 3.20 -6.80
CA VAL A 68 -13.40 3.82 -6.77
C VAL A 68 -14.45 2.71 -6.63
N VAL A 69 -14.89 2.44 -5.39
CA VAL A 69 -15.80 1.32 -5.06
C VAL A 69 -17.05 1.70 -4.28
N GLY A 70 -17.13 2.93 -3.76
CA GLY A 70 -18.25 3.39 -2.93
C GLY A 70 -18.44 4.90 -2.98
N ALA A 71 -19.49 5.40 -2.33
CA ALA A 71 -19.89 6.80 -2.38
C ALA A 71 -18.74 7.76 -1.98
N GLY A 72 -18.04 7.48 -0.90
CA GLY A 72 -16.92 8.30 -0.44
C GLY A 72 -15.76 8.36 -1.42
N THR A 73 -15.35 7.21 -2.00
CA THR A 73 -14.30 7.17 -3.02
C THR A 73 -14.73 7.79 -4.35
N MET A 74 -16.03 7.72 -4.70
CA MET A 74 -16.58 8.46 -5.85
C MET A 74 -16.51 9.97 -5.64
N GLN A 75 -16.79 10.45 -4.43
CA GLN A 75 -16.70 11.87 -4.09
C GLN A 75 -15.24 12.36 -4.12
N LEU A 76 -14.29 11.55 -3.64
CA LEU A 76 -12.85 11.85 -3.77
C LEU A 76 -12.42 11.89 -5.23
N ASN A 77 -12.85 10.93 -6.04
CA ASN A 77 -12.53 10.86 -7.47
C ASN A 77 -13.13 12.02 -8.29
N ALA A 78 -14.20 12.64 -7.79
CA ALA A 78 -14.83 13.78 -8.45
C ALA A 78 -14.13 15.12 -8.17
N LEU A 79 -13.16 15.16 -7.27
CA LEU A 79 -12.38 16.36 -6.97
C LEU A 79 -11.49 16.73 -8.16
N LYS A 80 -11.42 18.02 -8.44
CA LYS A 80 -10.57 18.60 -9.50
C LYS A 80 -9.34 19.25 -8.90
N GLU A 81 -8.36 19.43 -9.74
CA GLU A 81 -7.16 20.19 -9.40
C GLU A 81 -7.51 21.56 -8.80
N GLY A 82 -6.88 21.89 -7.67
CA GLY A 82 -7.14 23.12 -6.92
C GLY A 82 -8.33 23.05 -5.96
N GLU A 83 -9.12 21.96 -5.95
CA GLU A 83 -10.18 21.78 -4.94
C GLU A 83 -9.60 21.21 -3.63
N ALA A 84 -10.24 21.53 -2.52
CA ALA A 84 -9.81 21.10 -1.19
C ALA A 84 -10.65 19.93 -0.68
N VAL A 85 -10.01 18.94 -0.04
CA VAL A 85 -10.68 17.95 0.79
C VAL A 85 -11.13 18.60 2.12
N HIS A 86 -12.25 18.16 2.68
CA HIS A 86 -12.79 18.71 3.92
C HIS A 86 -11.91 18.38 5.13
N ASP A 87 -11.52 17.12 5.28
CA ASP A 87 -10.57 16.67 6.31
C ASP A 87 -9.44 15.82 5.68
N PHE A 88 -8.22 16.05 6.16
CA PHE A 88 -7.06 15.24 5.87
C PHE A 88 -6.21 15.11 7.13
N VAL A 89 -6.33 13.98 7.81
CA VAL A 89 -5.79 13.78 9.17
C VAL A 89 -4.72 12.70 9.13
N GLY A 90 -3.53 13.03 9.61
CA GLY A 90 -2.40 12.08 9.67
C GLY A 90 -1.06 12.73 10.03
N PRO A 91 0.06 12.00 9.87
CA PRO A 91 0.09 10.56 9.61
C PRO A 91 -0.42 9.77 10.81
N LEU A 92 -1.14 8.68 10.55
CA LEU A 92 -1.70 7.78 11.55
C LEU A 92 -1.06 6.40 11.46
N GLY A 93 -1.22 5.60 12.50
CA GLY A 93 -0.67 4.25 12.58
C GLY A 93 0.84 4.22 12.83
N LYS A 94 1.35 2.99 12.96
CA LYS A 94 2.77 2.72 13.15
C LYS A 94 3.43 2.51 11.79
N ALA A 95 4.59 3.12 11.59
CA ALA A 95 5.40 2.86 10.41
C ALA A 95 5.81 1.39 10.34
N THR A 96 5.98 0.85 9.14
CA THR A 96 6.52 -0.51 8.96
C THR A 96 7.94 -0.58 9.51
N GLU A 97 8.22 -1.60 10.32
CA GLU A 97 9.55 -1.83 10.88
C GLU A 97 10.43 -2.45 9.81
N ILE A 98 11.34 -1.66 9.27
CA ILE A 98 12.24 -2.10 8.19
C ILE A 98 13.71 -2.05 8.59
N GLU A 99 14.04 -1.48 9.76
CA GLU A 99 15.42 -1.27 10.20
C GLU A 99 16.15 -2.61 10.38
N GLY A 100 17.39 -2.67 9.87
CA GLY A 100 18.25 -3.84 10.00
C GLY A 100 17.96 -5.01 9.07
N LEU A 101 16.89 -4.94 8.27
CA LEU A 101 16.58 -5.95 7.25
C LEU A 101 17.54 -5.82 6.07
N LYS A 102 18.03 -6.94 5.56
CA LYS A 102 19.02 -7.00 4.46
C LYS A 102 18.47 -7.59 3.18
N ASN A 103 17.51 -8.50 3.28
CA ASN A 103 16.92 -9.20 2.14
C ASN A 103 15.42 -9.41 2.39
N VAL A 104 14.58 -8.68 1.67
CA VAL A 104 13.12 -8.66 1.91
C VAL A 104 12.37 -8.95 0.62
N CYS A 105 11.33 -9.77 0.72
CA CYS A 105 10.37 -9.95 -0.36
C CYS A 105 9.10 -9.16 -0.06
N VAL A 106 8.71 -8.27 -0.97
CA VAL A 106 7.48 -7.49 -0.90
C VAL A 106 6.48 -8.05 -1.89
N VAL A 107 5.34 -8.56 -1.37
CA VAL A 107 4.30 -9.20 -2.17
C VAL A 107 3.07 -8.31 -2.20
N GLY A 108 2.73 -7.80 -3.38
CA GLY A 108 1.57 -6.93 -3.62
C GLY A 108 0.46 -7.62 -4.40
N GLY A 109 -0.81 -7.30 -4.12
CA GLY A 109 -1.95 -7.80 -4.90
C GLY A 109 -2.97 -6.73 -5.24
N GLY A 110 -3.22 -6.51 -6.54
CA GLY A 110 -4.14 -5.48 -7.01
C GLY A 110 -3.80 -4.09 -6.47
N VAL A 111 -4.77 -3.37 -5.92
CA VAL A 111 -4.55 -2.04 -5.29
C VAL A 111 -3.60 -2.11 -4.07
N GLY A 112 -3.42 -3.28 -3.45
CA GLY A 112 -2.43 -3.47 -2.40
C GLY A 112 -0.99 -3.14 -2.84
N CYS A 113 -0.71 -3.15 -4.14
CA CYS A 113 0.57 -2.70 -4.69
C CYS A 113 0.87 -1.24 -4.36
N ALA A 114 -0.15 -0.37 -4.34
CA ALA A 114 0.00 1.03 -3.96
C ALA A 114 0.44 1.22 -2.50
N ILE A 115 0.10 0.26 -1.64
CA ILE A 115 0.50 0.25 -0.23
C ILE A 115 1.89 -0.40 -0.07
N ALA A 116 2.20 -1.39 -0.90
CA ALA A 116 3.46 -2.12 -0.89
C ALA A 116 4.63 -1.29 -1.42
N LEU A 117 4.38 -0.44 -2.42
CA LEU A 117 5.40 0.37 -3.09
C LEU A 117 6.21 1.27 -2.13
N PRO A 118 5.60 2.12 -1.27
CA PRO A 118 6.37 2.98 -0.38
C PRO A 118 7.23 2.18 0.61
N ILE A 119 6.84 0.96 0.96
CA ILE A 119 7.65 0.07 1.79
C ILE A 119 8.85 -0.45 1.00
N ALA A 120 8.64 -0.89 -0.25
CA ALA A 120 9.72 -1.33 -1.14
C ALA A 120 10.74 -0.19 -1.40
N GLN A 121 10.25 1.01 -1.65
CA GLN A 121 11.09 2.21 -1.83
C GLN A 121 11.90 2.53 -0.56
N ALA A 122 11.29 2.46 0.62
CA ALA A 122 11.97 2.73 1.88
C ALA A 122 13.05 1.67 2.18
N LEU A 123 12.78 0.40 1.90
CA LEU A 123 13.75 -0.70 2.00
C LEU A 123 14.92 -0.49 1.04
N HIS A 124 14.64 -0.18 -0.22
CA HIS A 124 15.67 0.09 -1.23
C HIS A 124 16.55 1.28 -0.84
N ALA A 125 15.93 2.37 -0.37
CA ALA A 125 16.64 3.59 0.05
C ALA A 125 17.63 3.37 1.21
N GLN A 126 17.39 2.39 2.07
CA GLN A 126 18.34 2.01 3.13
C GLN A 126 19.38 0.96 2.71
N GLY A 127 19.35 0.49 1.44
CA GLY A 127 20.30 -0.50 0.91
C GLY A 127 19.89 -1.95 1.18
N THR A 128 18.65 -2.23 1.53
CA THR A 128 18.09 -3.59 1.63
C THR A 128 17.89 -4.17 0.22
N LYS A 129 18.27 -5.42 0.01
CA LYS A 129 17.94 -6.15 -1.22
C LYS A 129 16.42 -6.41 -1.24
N VAL A 130 15.73 -5.92 -2.27
CA VAL A 130 14.28 -6.01 -2.40
C VAL A 130 13.90 -6.90 -3.58
N THR A 131 13.13 -7.96 -3.29
CA THR A 131 12.43 -8.75 -4.30
C THR A 131 10.96 -8.36 -4.30
N GLY A 132 10.49 -7.77 -5.39
CA GLY A 132 9.07 -7.42 -5.59
C GLY A 132 8.33 -8.52 -6.33
N ILE A 133 7.21 -9.00 -5.79
CA ILE A 133 6.30 -9.94 -6.48
C ILE A 133 4.91 -9.33 -6.44
N VAL A 134 4.35 -9.01 -7.61
CA VAL A 134 3.02 -8.41 -7.69
C VAL A 134 2.05 -9.26 -8.49
N GLY A 135 0.79 -9.28 -8.07
CA GLY A 135 -0.25 -10.08 -8.71
C GLY A 135 -1.47 -9.25 -9.09
N PHE A 136 -1.96 -9.50 -10.31
CA PHE A 136 -3.15 -8.87 -10.86
C PHE A 136 -4.03 -9.90 -11.56
N ARG A 137 -5.28 -9.57 -11.84
CA ARG A 137 -6.17 -10.47 -12.59
C ARG A 137 -5.78 -10.54 -14.07
N ASN A 138 -5.44 -9.41 -14.66
CA ASN A 138 -5.07 -9.26 -16.06
C ASN A 138 -4.18 -8.03 -16.26
N LYS A 139 -3.70 -7.84 -17.50
CA LYS A 139 -2.83 -6.73 -17.90
C LYS A 139 -3.42 -5.35 -17.61
N ASP A 140 -4.73 -5.17 -17.86
CA ASP A 140 -5.39 -3.85 -17.75
C ASP A 140 -5.46 -3.33 -16.29
N LEU A 141 -5.21 -4.21 -15.31
CA LEU A 141 -5.19 -3.88 -13.89
C LEU A 141 -3.79 -3.71 -13.32
N VAL A 142 -2.74 -3.85 -14.14
CA VAL A 142 -1.35 -3.64 -13.71
C VAL A 142 -1.12 -2.16 -13.42
N ILE A 143 -0.62 -1.87 -12.23
CA ILE A 143 -0.31 -0.52 -11.76
C ILE A 143 1.12 -0.46 -11.21
N LEU A 144 1.75 0.72 -11.28
CA LEU A 144 3.02 1.05 -10.59
C LEU A 144 4.20 0.13 -10.98
N GLU A 145 4.18 -0.42 -12.20
CA GLU A 145 5.24 -1.33 -12.66
C GLU A 145 6.61 -0.63 -12.69
N ASP A 146 6.66 0.56 -13.27
CA ASP A 146 7.93 1.30 -13.45
C ASP A 146 8.51 1.70 -12.09
N GLU A 147 7.66 2.10 -11.15
CA GLU A 147 8.05 2.46 -9.80
C GLU A 147 8.60 1.26 -9.02
N PHE A 148 7.99 0.09 -9.15
CA PHE A 148 8.52 -1.14 -8.55
C PHE A 148 9.84 -1.55 -9.20
N ARG A 149 9.96 -1.46 -10.53
CA ARG A 149 11.22 -1.76 -11.23
C ARG A 149 12.36 -0.84 -10.82
N ALA A 150 12.05 0.41 -10.47
CA ALA A 150 13.04 1.37 -10.00
C ALA A 150 13.55 1.11 -8.58
N CYS A 151 12.80 0.40 -7.74
CA CYS A 151 13.14 0.18 -6.34
C CYS A 151 13.31 -1.30 -5.94
N CYS A 152 13.18 -2.24 -6.86
CA CYS A 152 13.40 -3.66 -6.61
C CYS A 152 14.63 -4.15 -7.35
N ASP A 153 15.50 -4.90 -6.68
CA ASP A 153 16.63 -5.60 -7.30
C ASP A 153 16.14 -6.73 -8.22
N GLU A 154 14.98 -7.27 -7.90
CA GLU A 154 14.31 -8.31 -8.66
C GLU A 154 12.80 -8.06 -8.62
N PHE A 155 12.15 -8.10 -9.78
CA PHE A 155 10.73 -7.79 -9.89
C PHE A 155 9.99 -8.79 -10.78
N ILE A 156 8.91 -9.35 -10.25
CA ILE A 156 8.08 -10.37 -10.90
C ILE A 156 6.64 -9.91 -10.92
N ILE A 157 6.02 -9.96 -12.10
CA ILE A 157 4.60 -9.68 -12.29
C ILE A 157 3.87 -10.98 -12.64
N MET A 158 2.80 -11.24 -11.91
CA MET A 158 1.90 -12.37 -12.14
C MET A 158 0.53 -11.87 -12.60
N THR A 159 -0.06 -12.56 -13.56
CA THR A 159 -1.48 -12.35 -13.90
C THR A 159 -2.23 -13.68 -13.91
N ASP A 160 -3.46 -13.67 -13.39
CA ASP A 160 -4.27 -14.89 -13.26
C ASP A 160 -4.55 -15.51 -14.64
N ASP A 161 -4.80 -14.66 -15.65
CA ASP A 161 -5.12 -15.08 -17.02
C ASP A 161 -3.89 -15.28 -17.93
N GLY A 162 -2.71 -14.82 -17.52
CA GLY A 162 -1.48 -14.86 -18.29
C GLY A 162 -1.41 -13.81 -19.41
N SER A 163 -2.22 -12.76 -19.33
CA SER A 163 -2.23 -11.68 -20.32
C SER A 163 -1.00 -10.77 -20.25
N TYR A 164 -0.28 -10.80 -19.12
CA TYR A 164 0.95 -10.05 -18.90
C TYR A 164 1.83 -10.67 -17.81
N GLY A 165 3.17 -10.58 -17.95
CA GLY A 165 4.10 -11.23 -17.04
C GLY A 165 3.93 -12.75 -17.05
N ASP A 166 4.09 -13.39 -15.91
CA ASP A 166 3.92 -14.82 -15.75
C ASP A 166 2.48 -15.16 -15.37
N LYS A 167 1.98 -16.29 -15.91
CA LYS A 167 0.64 -16.78 -15.58
C LYS A 167 0.63 -17.48 -14.24
N GLY A 168 -0.27 -17.07 -13.33
CA GLY A 168 -0.49 -17.77 -12.07
C GLY A 168 -0.60 -16.83 -10.87
N VAL A 169 -0.28 -17.35 -9.70
CA VAL A 169 -0.43 -16.66 -8.42
C VAL A 169 0.93 -16.30 -7.81
N VAL A 170 0.99 -15.23 -7.04
CA VAL A 170 2.22 -14.69 -6.42
C VAL A 170 2.97 -15.68 -5.52
N THR A 171 2.30 -16.70 -5.02
CA THR A 171 2.91 -17.72 -4.16
C THR A 171 3.83 -18.67 -4.92
N ALA A 172 3.62 -18.88 -6.22
CA ALA A 172 4.46 -19.77 -7.02
C ALA A 172 5.91 -19.26 -7.13
N PRO A 173 6.17 -18.03 -7.61
CA PRO A 173 7.54 -17.49 -7.63
C PRO A 173 8.11 -17.27 -6.23
N LEU A 174 7.29 -16.96 -5.22
CA LEU A 174 7.76 -16.82 -3.83
C LEU A 174 8.31 -18.15 -3.31
N GLU A 175 7.55 -19.24 -3.46
CA GLU A 175 7.97 -20.58 -3.04
C GLU A 175 9.23 -21.02 -3.77
N GLN A 176 9.28 -20.82 -5.10
CA GLN A 176 10.46 -21.16 -5.89
C GLN A 176 11.69 -20.44 -5.37
N LYS A 177 11.60 -19.15 -5.09
CA LYS A 177 12.72 -18.36 -4.56
C LYS A 177 13.20 -18.86 -3.19
N ILE A 178 12.26 -19.18 -2.30
CA ILE A 178 12.62 -19.73 -0.98
C ILE A 178 13.33 -21.08 -1.13
N VAL A 179 12.83 -21.96 -2.00
CA VAL A 179 13.44 -23.27 -2.28
C VAL A 179 14.82 -23.13 -2.93
N ASP A 180 15.00 -22.16 -3.82
CA ASP A 180 16.27 -21.85 -4.48
C ASP A 180 17.30 -21.19 -3.53
N GLY A 181 16.95 -20.99 -2.27
CA GLY A 181 17.85 -20.50 -1.25
C GLY A 181 17.87 -18.97 -1.08
N ALA A 182 16.84 -18.27 -1.53
CA ALA A 182 16.66 -16.87 -1.16
C ALA A 182 16.36 -16.80 0.34
N ASN A 183 17.37 -16.46 1.12
CA ASN A 183 17.24 -16.30 2.57
C ASN A 183 16.62 -14.92 2.87
N PHE A 184 15.29 -14.84 2.80
CA PHE A 184 14.58 -13.63 3.17
C PHE A 184 14.56 -13.45 4.69
N ASP A 185 14.94 -12.27 5.17
CA ASP A 185 14.78 -11.88 6.57
C ASP A 185 13.30 -11.72 6.91
N GLU A 186 12.53 -11.22 5.92
CA GLU A 186 11.10 -10.99 6.07
C GLU A 186 10.39 -11.01 4.71
N VAL A 187 9.14 -11.47 4.72
CA VAL A 187 8.18 -11.33 3.62
C VAL A 187 7.08 -10.38 4.07
N ILE A 188 6.88 -9.29 3.35
CA ILE A 188 5.80 -8.32 3.63
C ILE A 188 4.73 -8.51 2.55
N THR A 189 3.49 -8.80 2.96
CA THR A 189 2.41 -9.07 1.99
C THR A 189 1.21 -8.16 2.21
N ILE A 190 0.73 -7.55 1.12
CA ILE A 190 -0.32 -6.54 1.11
C ILE A 190 -1.26 -6.78 -0.08
N GLY A 191 -2.54 -7.00 0.20
CA GLY A 191 -3.52 -7.25 -0.85
C GLY A 191 -4.76 -7.99 -0.34
N PRO A 192 -5.47 -8.71 -1.20
CA PRO A 192 -6.63 -9.49 -0.80
C PRO A 192 -6.32 -10.49 0.31
N LEU A 193 -7.21 -10.60 1.31
CA LEU A 193 -7.02 -11.46 2.47
C LEU A 193 -6.67 -12.91 2.09
N ILE A 194 -7.32 -13.42 1.04
CA ILE A 194 -7.07 -14.79 0.55
C ILE A 194 -5.63 -14.94 0.03
N MET A 195 -5.11 -13.94 -0.70
CA MET A 195 -3.73 -13.92 -1.18
C MET A 195 -2.75 -13.94 0.00
N MET A 196 -2.92 -13.03 0.96
CA MET A 196 -2.06 -12.95 2.14
C MET A 196 -2.08 -14.26 2.96
N LYS A 197 -3.25 -14.88 3.09
CA LYS A 197 -3.39 -16.21 3.72
C LYS A 197 -2.55 -17.29 3.02
N PHE A 198 -2.53 -17.28 1.69
CA PHE A 198 -1.70 -18.25 0.93
C PHE A 198 -0.21 -17.90 1.03
N VAL A 199 0.17 -16.64 1.00
CA VAL A 199 1.56 -16.21 1.23
C VAL A 199 2.06 -16.73 2.59
N VAL A 200 1.28 -16.53 3.67
CA VAL A 200 1.64 -17.07 5.00
C VAL A 200 1.74 -18.59 5.00
N LYS A 201 0.85 -19.30 4.28
CA LYS A 201 0.93 -20.75 4.16
C LYS A 201 2.20 -21.22 3.44
N THR A 202 2.67 -20.46 2.45
CA THR A 202 3.89 -20.73 1.71
C THR A 202 5.14 -20.47 2.56
N THR A 203 5.19 -19.37 3.31
CA THR A 203 6.38 -18.99 4.09
C THR A 203 6.54 -19.78 5.40
N LYS A 204 5.42 -20.16 6.04
CA LYS A 204 5.41 -20.82 7.36
C LYS A 204 6.25 -22.12 7.43
N PRO A 205 6.19 -23.06 6.47
CA PRO A 205 7.00 -24.29 6.50
C PRO A 205 8.51 -24.03 6.46
N HIS A 206 8.90 -22.88 5.91
CA HIS A 206 10.29 -22.46 5.77
C HIS A 206 10.78 -21.55 6.90
N ASN A 207 9.94 -21.31 7.92
CA ASN A 207 10.21 -20.42 9.07
C ASN A 207 10.59 -18.97 8.65
N VAL A 208 10.09 -18.49 7.51
CA VAL A 208 10.31 -17.11 7.08
C VAL A 208 9.29 -16.20 7.79
N LYS A 209 9.81 -15.18 8.48
CA LYS A 209 8.96 -14.16 9.12
C LYS A 209 8.07 -13.50 8.07
N THR A 210 6.76 -13.41 8.33
CA THR A 210 5.80 -12.84 7.39
C THR A 210 4.94 -11.79 8.06
N VAL A 211 4.98 -10.58 7.52
CA VAL A 211 4.13 -9.46 7.95
C VAL A 211 2.98 -9.33 6.96
N VAL A 212 1.77 -9.25 7.50
CA VAL A 212 0.54 -9.08 6.72
C VAL A 212 -0.10 -7.73 7.02
N SER A 213 -0.50 -7.00 5.99
CA SER A 213 -1.21 -5.73 6.14
C SER A 213 -2.72 -5.99 6.18
N MET A 214 -3.27 -5.98 7.38
CA MET A 214 -4.71 -6.19 7.59
C MET A 214 -5.45 -4.86 7.49
N ASN A 215 -6.60 -4.86 6.83
CA ASN A 215 -7.44 -3.67 6.66
C ASN A 215 -8.87 -3.96 7.20
N PRO A 216 -9.06 -4.03 8.53
CA PRO A 216 -10.38 -4.15 9.14
C PRO A 216 -11.13 -2.81 9.03
N ILE A 217 -12.45 -2.85 9.32
CA ILE A 217 -13.25 -1.62 9.40
C ILE A 217 -12.65 -0.70 10.45
N MET A 218 -12.36 0.55 10.06
CA MET A 218 -11.81 1.57 10.94
C MET A 218 -12.79 2.73 11.09
N VAL A 219 -12.96 3.22 12.31
CA VAL A 219 -13.90 4.32 12.63
C VAL A 219 -13.14 5.61 12.94
N ASP A 220 -12.37 5.67 14.03
CA ASP A 220 -11.67 6.89 14.44
C ASP A 220 -10.24 7.02 13.90
N GLY A 221 -9.54 5.91 13.69
CA GLY A 221 -8.15 5.86 13.23
C GLY A 221 -7.09 6.25 14.27
N THR A 222 -7.50 6.60 15.49
CA THR A 222 -6.58 7.02 16.56
C THR A 222 -6.24 5.89 17.54
N GLY A 223 -6.94 4.76 17.43
CA GLY A 223 -6.80 3.61 18.32
C GLY A 223 -7.65 3.65 19.58
N MET A 224 -8.47 4.68 19.77
CA MET A 224 -9.28 4.84 20.99
C MET A 224 -10.52 3.95 20.99
N CYS A 225 -11.24 3.83 19.86
CA CYS A 225 -12.51 3.09 19.80
C CYS A 225 -12.33 1.56 19.77
N GLY A 226 -11.16 1.06 19.40
CA GLY A 226 -10.89 -0.37 19.28
C GLY A 226 -11.67 -1.11 18.20
N GLY A 227 -12.36 -0.43 17.29
CA GLY A 227 -13.20 -1.04 16.25
C GLY A 227 -12.42 -1.85 15.21
N CYS A 228 -11.13 -1.56 15.05
CA CYS A 228 -10.25 -2.27 14.11
C CYS A 228 -9.38 -3.36 14.77
N ARG A 229 -9.68 -3.78 16.00
CA ARG A 229 -8.93 -4.83 16.67
C ARG A 229 -9.06 -6.16 15.95
N LEU A 230 -7.97 -6.88 15.91
CA LEU A 230 -7.89 -8.24 15.36
C LEU A 230 -7.29 -9.17 16.42
N THR A 231 -7.80 -10.39 16.45
CA THR A 231 -7.20 -11.46 17.25
C THR A 231 -6.33 -12.32 16.35
N VAL A 232 -5.05 -12.40 16.65
CA VAL A 232 -4.09 -13.22 15.91
C VAL A 232 -3.39 -14.15 16.88
N GLY A 233 -3.47 -15.46 16.64
CA GLY A 233 -2.83 -16.45 17.52
C GLY A 233 -3.37 -16.49 18.96
N GLY A 234 -4.56 -15.92 19.22
CA GLY A 234 -5.17 -15.82 20.54
C GLY A 234 -4.87 -14.50 21.28
N GLU A 235 -4.07 -13.62 20.70
CA GLU A 235 -3.76 -12.27 21.20
C GLU A 235 -4.52 -11.22 20.41
N THR A 236 -4.99 -10.14 21.08
CA THR A 236 -5.79 -9.05 20.49
C THR A 236 -5.05 -7.74 20.58
#